data_def0f6baafe52e901941468a677ba33e
#
_entry.id   def0f6baafe52e901941468a677ba33e
#
_cell.length_a   1.000
_cell.length_b   1.000
_cell.length_c   1.000
_cell.angle_alpha   90.00
_cell.angle_beta   90.00
_cell.angle_gamma   90.00
#
_symmetry.space_group_name_H-M   'P 1'
#
loop_
_entity.id
_entity.type
_entity.pdbx_description
1 polymer ?
#
loop_
_entity_poly.entity_id
_entity_poly.type
_entity_poly.pdbx_seq_one_letter_code
_entity_poly.pdbx_strand_id
1 'polypeptide(L)'
;MEFLVEYGMFLAKAITIIASFGAVLVMIVSASHRKVSVDDKGELTITALNDDYEKTKNKLTLATLDDAEKKVEQKKIKAQTKLAANKNNRVKKRVFVVNFNGDLAATEVDNLREEITAILSIASKRDEVVVRLESSGGMVQSYGLASSQLDLSLIHI
;
A
#
# COMPACT_ATOMS: atom_id res chain seq x y z
N MET A 1 22.02 37.43 -51.66
CA MET A 1 20.69 36.85 -51.43
C MET A 1 20.79 35.32 -51.32
N GLU A 2 21.64 34.65 -52.07
CA GLU A 2 21.79 33.18 -52.01
C GLU A 2 22.25 32.64 -50.64
N PHE A 3 23.20 33.32 -50.00
CA PHE A 3 23.68 32.90 -48.65
C PHE A 3 22.58 32.86 -47.58
N LEU A 4 21.64 33.81 -47.59
CA LEU A 4 20.52 33.83 -46.64
C LEU A 4 19.54 32.68 -46.89
N VAL A 5 19.35 32.28 -48.14
CA VAL A 5 18.47 31.16 -48.50
C VAL A 5 19.12 29.84 -48.14
N GLU A 6 20.43 29.66 -48.40
CA GLU A 6 21.16 28.45 -48.01
C GLU A 6 21.22 28.27 -46.47
N TYR A 7 21.51 29.36 -45.77
CA TYR A 7 21.50 29.34 -44.30
C TYR A 7 20.10 29.05 -43.74
N GLY A 8 19.05 29.62 -44.33
CA GLY A 8 17.67 29.33 -43.96
C GLY A 8 17.28 27.87 -44.17
N MET A 9 17.68 27.27 -45.29
CA MET A 9 17.46 25.85 -45.56
C MET A 9 18.25 24.93 -44.62
N PHE A 10 19.49 25.32 -44.29
CA PHE A 10 20.28 24.57 -43.31
C PHE A 10 19.64 24.60 -41.92
N LEU A 11 19.21 25.78 -41.49
CA LEU A 11 18.54 25.95 -40.18
C LEU A 11 17.22 25.18 -40.12
N ALA A 12 16.42 25.19 -41.17
CA ALA A 12 15.17 24.43 -41.26
C ALA A 12 15.43 22.92 -41.15
N LYS A 13 16.46 22.40 -41.84
CA LYS A 13 16.86 20.99 -41.72
C LYS A 13 17.34 20.63 -40.30
N ALA A 14 18.12 21.50 -39.67
CA ALA A 14 18.59 21.27 -38.31
C ALA A 14 17.42 21.23 -37.30
N ILE A 15 16.46 22.15 -37.42
CA ILE A 15 15.28 22.18 -36.57
C ILE A 15 14.44 20.92 -36.75
N THR A 16 14.21 20.46 -37.98
CA THR A 16 13.42 19.24 -38.23
C THR A 16 14.09 18.00 -37.66
N ILE A 17 15.41 17.89 -37.73
CA ILE A 17 16.16 16.77 -37.13
C ILE A 17 16.02 16.79 -35.59
N ILE A 18 16.21 17.95 -34.97
CA ILE A 18 16.08 18.10 -33.52
C ILE A 18 14.63 17.78 -33.06
N ALA A 19 13.64 18.29 -33.81
CA ALA A 19 12.22 18.02 -33.49
C ALA A 19 11.87 16.53 -33.65
N SER A 20 12.39 15.84 -34.68
CA SER A 20 12.17 14.41 -34.86
C SER A 20 12.81 13.59 -33.74
N PHE A 21 14.01 13.95 -33.31
CA PHE A 21 14.72 13.30 -32.23
C PHE A 21 13.98 13.50 -30.88
N GLY A 22 13.50 14.72 -30.63
CA GLY A 22 12.66 15.05 -29.48
C GLY A 22 11.35 14.24 -29.45
N ALA A 23 10.69 14.11 -30.60
CA ALA A 23 9.47 13.31 -30.71
C ALA A 23 9.71 11.82 -30.40
N VAL A 24 10.82 11.26 -30.90
CA VAL A 24 11.21 9.87 -30.61
C VAL A 24 11.53 9.69 -29.12
N LEU A 25 12.25 10.63 -28.50
CA LEU A 25 12.52 10.58 -27.06
C LEU A 25 11.23 10.65 -26.22
N VAL A 26 10.31 11.53 -26.58
CA VAL A 26 9.00 11.61 -25.91
C VAL A 26 8.22 10.30 -26.09
N MET A 27 8.27 9.68 -27.25
CA MET A 27 7.64 8.39 -27.50
C MET A 27 8.25 7.27 -26.65
N ILE A 28 9.58 7.21 -26.53
CA ILE A 28 10.28 6.23 -25.69
C ILE A 28 9.94 6.44 -24.22
N VAL A 29 9.95 7.69 -23.75
CA VAL A 29 9.60 8.02 -22.37
C VAL A 29 8.13 7.71 -22.08
N SER A 30 7.22 8.04 -22.99
CA SER A 30 5.78 7.70 -22.87
C SER A 30 5.54 6.18 -22.92
N ALA A 31 6.28 5.44 -23.72
CA ALA A 31 6.22 3.97 -23.76
C ALA A 31 6.80 3.35 -22.48
N SER A 32 7.85 3.96 -21.91
CA SER A 32 8.42 3.55 -20.62
C SER A 32 7.50 3.89 -19.44
N HIS A 33 6.69 4.95 -19.54
CA HIS A 33 5.65 5.29 -18.56
C HIS A 33 4.32 4.57 -18.79
N ARG A 34 4.10 3.92 -19.91
CA ARG A 34 3.15 2.82 -19.96
C ARG A 34 3.77 1.70 -19.13
N LYS A 35 3.59 1.79 -17.82
CA LYS A 35 3.58 0.60 -16.99
C LYS A 35 2.60 -0.34 -17.68
N VAL A 36 3.13 -1.29 -18.43
CA VAL A 36 2.42 -2.54 -18.61
C VAL A 36 2.04 -2.89 -17.18
N SER A 37 0.79 -2.88 -16.86
CA SER A 37 0.25 -3.61 -15.73
C SER A 37 0.50 -5.09 -16.04
N VAL A 38 1.78 -5.48 -15.96
CA VAL A 38 2.17 -6.83 -15.66
C VAL A 38 1.59 -7.02 -14.29
N ASP A 39 0.47 -7.80 -14.24
CA ASP A 39 -0.11 -8.33 -13.02
C ASP A 39 0.53 -7.68 -11.79
N ASP A 40 0.01 -6.54 -11.38
CA ASP A 40 0.38 -5.93 -10.12
C ASP A 40 -0.25 -6.87 -9.08
N LYS A 41 0.40 -8.02 -8.91
CA LYS A 41 0.17 -8.88 -7.76
C LYS A 41 0.44 -7.97 -6.59
N GLY A 42 -0.66 -7.53 -5.99
CA GLY A 42 -0.65 -6.46 -5.02
C GLY A 42 0.47 -6.68 -4.02
N GLU A 43 1.33 -5.69 -3.83
CA GLU A 43 2.37 -5.76 -2.81
C GLU A 43 1.67 -5.88 -1.46
N LEU A 44 1.80 -7.04 -0.82
CA LEU A 44 1.20 -7.29 0.49
C LEU A 44 1.87 -6.39 1.53
N THR A 45 1.21 -5.30 1.88
CA THR A 45 1.70 -4.36 2.89
C THR A 45 1.18 -4.75 4.26
N ILE A 46 2.09 -5.14 5.15
CA ILE A 46 1.75 -5.52 6.53
C ILE A 46 2.07 -4.37 7.47
N THR A 47 1.06 -3.88 8.18
CA THR A 47 1.18 -2.80 9.15
C THR A 47 0.88 -3.29 10.56
N ALA A 48 1.76 -3.00 11.52
CA ALA A 48 1.54 -3.30 12.93
C ALA A 48 0.61 -2.25 13.56
N LEU A 49 -0.71 -2.46 13.51
CA LEU A 49 -1.72 -1.51 13.97
C LEU A 49 -1.52 -1.07 15.44
N ASN A 50 -1.15 -2.01 16.31
CA ASN A 50 -0.92 -1.70 17.73
C ASN A 50 0.22 -0.70 17.92
N ASP A 51 1.29 -0.81 17.14
CA ASP A 51 2.43 0.12 17.21
C ASP A 51 2.00 1.52 16.76
N ASP A 52 1.16 1.61 15.76
CA ASP A 52 0.67 2.90 15.26
C ASP A 52 -0.32 3.55 16.23
N TYR A 53 -1.17 2.75 16.88
CA TYR A 53 -2.04 3.25 17.94
C TYR A 53 -1.23 3.73 19.15
N GLU A 54 -0.20 3.01 19.57
CA GLU A 54 0.68 3.46 20.65
C GLU A 54 1.45 4.74 20.28
N LYS A 55 1.97 4.84 19.08
CA LYS A 55 2.62 6.08 18.59
C LYS A 55 1.64 7.26 18.61
N THR A 56 0.42 7.06 18.15
CA THR A 56 -0.62 8.11 18.12
C THR A 56 -1.02 8.52 19.52
N LYS A 57 -1.25 7.56 20.42
CA LYS A 57 -1.52 7.80 21.85
C LYS A 57 -0.39 8.62 22.48
N ASN A 58 0.85 8.20 22.29
CA ASN A 58 2.01 8.87 22.86
C ASN A 58 2.16 10.30 22.34
N LYS A 59 1.90 10.52 21.04
CA LYS A 59 1.88 11.88 20.46
C LYS A 59 0.82 12.77 21.10
N LEU A 60 -0.41 12.26 21.26
CA LEU A 60 -1.50 12.99 21.90
C LEU A 60 -1.18 13.30 23.36
N THR A 61 -0.72 12.31 24.11
CA THR A 61 -0.32 12.52 25.52
C THR A 61 0.75 13.59 25.64
N LEU A 62 1.79 13.53 24.81
CA LEU A 62 2.86 14.55 24.85
C LEU A 62 2.39 15.93 24.40
N ALA A 63 1.38 16.02 23.52
CA ALA A 63 0.86 17.30 23.06
C ALA A 63 0.03 18.03 24.14
N THR A 64 -0.53 17.30 25.12
CA THR A 64 -1.37 17.84 26.21
C THR A 64 -0.60 18.18 27.49
N LEU A 65 0.68 17.83 27.58
CA LEU A 65 1.52 18.04 28.76
C LEU A 65 2.39 19.28 28.63
N ASP A 66 2.74 19.89 29.75
CA ASP A 66 3.73 20.96 29.84
C ASP A 66 5.16 20.44 29.62
N ASP A 67 6.10 21.33 29.30
CA ASP A 67 7.46 20.94 28.90
C ASP A 67 8.24 20.19 30.00
N ALA A 68 7.95 20.45 31.28
CA ALA A 68 8.53 19.72 32.39
C ALA A 68 7.98 18.29 32.47
N GLU A 69 6.68 18.13 32.31
CA GLU A 69 5.97 16.86 32.35
C GLU A 69 6.28 15.98 31.10
N LYS A 70 6.44 16.60 29.95
CA LYS A 70 6.87 15.93 28.72
C LYS A 70 8.16 15.14 28.90
N LYS A 71 9.16 15.72 29.57
CA LYS A 71 10.44 15.04 29.81
C LYS A 71 10.31 13.81 30.70
N VAL A 72 9.44 13.89 31.69
CA VAL A 72 9.18 12.76 32.60
C VAL A 72 8.45 11.64 31.86
N GLU A 73 7.41 11.99 31.08
CA GLU A 73 6.60 11.03 30.36
C GLU A 73 7.39 10.35 29.22
N GLN A 74 8.23 11.08 28.51
CA GLN A 74 9.14 10.51 27.52
C GLN A 74 10.10 9.46 28.12
N LYS A 75 10.59 9.68 29.35
CA LYS A 75 11.43 8.70 30.04
C LYS A 75 10.64 7.43 30.39
N LYS A 76 9.39 7.58 30.85
CA LYS A 76 8.50 6.44 31.14
C LYS A 76 8.19 5.64 29.89
N ILE A 77 7.82 6.29 28.79
CA ILE A 77 7.56 5.63 27.50
C ILE A 77 8.79 4.84 27.05
N LYS A 78 9.98 5.43 27.08
CA LYS A 78 11.22 4.73 26.72
C LYS A 78 11.53 3.53 27.62
N ALA A 79 11.26 3.65 28.91
CA ALA A 79 11.44 2.54 29.84
C ALA A 79 10.45 1.40 29.59
N GLN A 80 9.18 1.72 29.34
CA GLN A 80 8.15 0.73 29.01
C GLN A 80 8.46 0.00 27.69
N THR A 81 8.89 0.71 26.66
CA THR A 81 9.27 0.11 25.37
C THR A 81 10.44 -0.87 25.54
N LYS A 82 11.45 -0.54 26.35
CA LYS A 82 12.56 -1.44 26.66
C LYS A 82 12.11 -2.70 27.42
N LEU A 83 11.22 -2.54 28.38
CA LEU A 83 10.66 -3.67 29.15
C LEU A 83 9.76 -4.57 28.27
N ALA A 84 8.99 -3.99 27.37
CA ALA A 84 8.14 -4.73 26.43
C ALA A 84 8.99 -5.55 25.43
N ALA A 85 10.07 -4.98 24.93
CA ALA A 85 11.00 -5.68 24.05
C ALA A 85 11.63 -6.93 24.71
N ASN A 86 11.87 -6.88 26.00
CA ASN A 86 12.46 -7.99 26.75
C ASN A 86 11.45 -9.08 27.15
N LYS A 87 10.13 -8.78 27.14
CA LYS A 87 9.05 -9.72 27.48
C LYS A 87 8.52 -10.54 26.30
N ASN A 88 9.08 -10.42 25.13
CA ASN A 88 8.49 -10.87 23.86
C ASN A 88 8.61 -12.37 23.54
N ASN A 89 8.80 -13.24 24.56
CA ASN A 89 8.94 -14.68 24.36
C ASN A 89 7.62 -15.48 24.58
N ARG A 90 6.47 -14.82 24.68
CA ARG A 90 5.18 -15.51 24.73
C ARG A 90 4.49 -15.41 23.37
N VAL A 91 4.12 -16.55 22.81
CA VAL A 91 3.26 -16.62 21.63
C VAL A 91 1.95 -15.89 21.94
N LYS A 92 1.83 -14.65 21.50
CA LYS A 92 0.63 -13.84 21.65
C LYS A 92 -0.37 -14.23 20.58
N LYS A 93 -1.66 -14.26 20.94
CA LYS A 93 -2.75 -14.31 19.98
C LYS A 93 -2.63 -13.13 19.03
N ARG A 94 -2.67 -13.39 17.73
CA ARG A 94 -2.66 -12.37 16.69
C ARG A 94 -4.07 -12.12 16.19
N VAL A 95 -4.36 -10.89 15.82
CA VAL A 95 -5.58 -10.51 15.13
C VAL A 95 -5.16 -9.90 13.80
N PHE A 96 -5.50 -10.58 12.73
CA PHE A 96 -5.27 -10.08 11.37
C PHE A 96 -6.47 -9.22 10.96
N VAL A 97 -6.22 -8.03 10.46
CA VAL A 97 -7.26 -7.14 9.97
C VAL A 97 -7.09 -6.99 8.47
N VAL A 98 -8.09 -7.46 7.74
CA VAL A 98 -8.19 -7.38 6.28
C VAL A 98 -9.17 -6.29 5.93
N ASN A 99 -8.84 -5.41 5.00
CA ASN A 99 -9.75 -4.38 4.52
C ASN A 99 -10.22 -4.78 3.12
N PHE A 100 -11.51 -4.78 2.91
CA PHE A 100 -12.11 -4.97 1.60
C PHE A 100 -12.99 -3.78 1.25
N ASN A 101 -12.60 -3.04 0.23
CA ASN A 101 -13.36 -1.91 -0.29
C ASN A 101 -13.93 -2.30 -1.67
N GLY A 102 -15.17 -2.75 -1.67
CA GLY A 102 -15.82 -3.29 -2.86
C GLY A 102 -16.42 -2.21 -3.73
N ASP A 103 -15.90 -2.08 -4.95
CA ASP A 103 -16.49 -1.33 -6.06
C ASP A 103 -17.55 -2.17 -6.80
N LEU A 104 -18.14 -1.63 -7.86
CA LEU A 104 -19.17 -2.30 -8.65
C LEU A 104 -18.72 -3.65 -9.23
N ALA A 105 -17.46 -3.76 -9.62
CA ALA A 105 -16.85 -4.96 -10.20
C ALA A 105 -16.16 -5.84 -9.16
N ALA A 106 -16.06 -5.40 -7.91
CA ALA A 106 -15.30 -6.03 -6.83
C ALA A 106 -13.84 -6.30 -7.24
N THR A 107 -13.17 -5.27 -7.79
CA THR A 107 -11.80 -5.40 -8.32
C THR A 107 -10.78 -5.84 -7.26
N GLU A 108 -11.05 -5.61 -5.98
CA GLU A 108 -10.20 -6.02 -4.87
C GLU A 108 -10.31 -7.50 -4.47
N VAL A 109 -11.12 -8.30 -5.17
CA VAL A 109 -11.29 -9.74 -4.85
C VAL A 109 -9.98 -10.51 -4.99
N ASP A 110 -9.16 -10.17 -5.97
CA ASP A 110 -7.86 -10.83 -6.17
C ASP A 110 -6.89 -10.49 -5.04
N ASN A 111 -6.86 -9.25 -4.57
CA ASN A 111 -6.08 -8.83 -3.41
C ASN A 111 -6.57 -9.56 -2.14
N LEU A 112 -7.88 -9.61 -1.93
CA LEU A 112 -8.48 -10.33 -0.81
C LEU A 112 -8.07 -11.81 -0.79
N ARG A 113 -8.03 -12.45 -1.94
CA ARG A 113 -7.60 -13.85 -2.07
C ARG A 113 -6.14 -14.04 -1.67
N GLU A 114 -5.25 -13.13 -2.10
CA GLU A 114 -3.83 -13.18 -1.75
C GLU A 114 -3.62 -12.93 -0.25
N GLU A 115 -4.31 -11.94 0.33
CA GLU A 115 -4.26 -11.64 1.76
C GLU A 115 -4.73 -12.83 2.60
N ILE A 116 -5.87 -13.42 2.26
CA ILE A 116 -6.40 -14.61 2.97
C ILE A 116 -5.45 -15.79 2.83
N THR A 117 -4.89 -16.03 1.65
CA THR A 117 -3.92 -17.11 1.44
C THR A 117 -2.66 -16.91 2.28
N ALA A 118 -2.15 -15.68 2.33
CA ALA A 118 -1.00 -15.33 3.15
C ALA A 118 -1.30 -15.54 4.64
N ILE A 119 -2.46 -15.11 5.12
CA ILE A 119 -2.89 -15.30 6.51
C ILE A 119 -2.99 -16.78 6.84
N LEU A 120 -3.66 -17.59 6.00
CA LEU A 120 -3.83 -19.02 6.20
C LEU A 120 -2.50 -19.78 6.26
N SER A 121 -1.48 -19.30 5.55
CA SER A 121 -0.14 -19.91 5.57
C SER A 121 0.58 -19.79 6.91
N ILE A 122 0.23 -18.78 7.73
CA ILE A 122 0.92 -18.46 8.99
C ILE A 122 0.01 -18.46 10.22
N ALA A 123 -1.30 -18.48 10.03
CA ALA A 123 -2.28 -18.43 11.12
C ALA A 123 -2.32 -19.74 11.90
N SER A 124 -2.59 -19.64 13.18
CA SER A 124 -2.81 -20.75 14.09
C SER A 124 -4.24 -20.70 14.63
N LYS A 125 -4.74 -21.81 15.21
CA LYS A 125 -6.09 -21.88 15.82
C LYS A 125 -6.34 -20.87 16.95
N ARG A 126 -5.34 -20.15 17.40
CA ARG A 126 -5.46 -19.11 18.43
C ARG A 126 -5.63 -17.72 17.85
N ASP A 127 -5.31 -17.57 16.56
CA ASP A 127 -5.35 -16.28 15.88
C ASP A 127 -6.78 -15.99 15.43
N GLU A 128 -7.08 -14.73 15.19
CA GLU A 128 -8.38 -14.26 14.70
C GLU A 128 -8.20 -13.44 13.44
N VAL A 129 -9.20 -13.47 12.57
CA VAL A 129 -9.27 -12.61 11.41
C VAL A 129 -10.48 -11.70 11.54
N VAL A 130 -10.28 -10.42 11.34
CA VAL A 130 -11.32 -9.40 11.30
C VAL A 130 -11.32 -8.80 9.90
N VAL A 131 -12.44 -8.93 9.21
CA VAL A 131 -12.63 -8.32 7.90
C VAL A 131 -13.42 -7.02 8.08
N ARG A 132 -12.81 -5.91 7.65
CA ARG A 132 -13.48 -4.61 7.55
C ARG A 132 -14.01 -4.48 6.13
N LEU A 133 -15.30 -4.67 5.98
CA LEU A 133 -15.97 -4.67 4.69
C LEU A 133 -16.69 -3.35 4.47
N GLU A 134 -16.32 -2.67 3.39
CA GLU A 134 -16.98 -1.47 2.91
C GLU A 134 -17.37 -1.70 1.46
N SER A 135 -18.66 -1.59 1.14
CA SER A 135 -19.15 -1.84 -0.21
C SER A 135 -20.50 -1.18 -0.45
N SER A 136 -20.66 -0.58 -1.61
CA SER A 136 -21.93 -0.06 -2.11
C SER A 136 -22.79 -1.11 -2.83
N GLY A 137 -22.28 -2.35 -2.93
CA GLY A 137 -22.87 -3.41 -3.74
C GLY A 137 -22.33 -3.45 -5.16
N GLY A 138 -22.62 -4.52 -5.90
CA GLY A 138 -22.08 -4.71 -7.24
C GLY A 138 -22.52 -5.99 -7.91
N MET A 139 -21.70 -6.52 -8.84
CA MET A 139 -22.00 -7.71 -9.62
C MET A 139 -21.98 -8.96 -8.76
N VAL A 140 -23.05 -9.74 -8.81
CA VAL A 140 -23.25 -10.96 -8.01
C VAL A 140 -22.11 -11.96 -8.18
N GLN A 141 -21.58 -12.12 -9.38
CA GLN A 141 -20.49 -13.07 -9.66
C GLN A 141 -19.21 -12.70 -8.92
N SER A 142 -18.81 -11.43 -8.97
CA SER A 142 -17.58 -10.95 -8.32
C SER A 142 -17.70 -11.00 -6.80
N TYR A 143 -18.83 -10.58 -6.25
CA TYR A 143 -19.09 -10.66 -4.81
C TYR A 143 -19.26 -12.09 -4.31
N GLY A 144 -19.74 -13.00 -5.16
CA GLY A 144 -19.77 -14.44 -4.88
C GLY A 144 -18.37 -15.01 -4.71
N LEU A 145 -17.41 -14.58 -5.52
CA LEU A 145 -16.00 -14.96 -5.36
C LEU A 145 -15.42 -14.40 -4.06
N ALA A 146 -15.69 -13.12 -3.72
CA ALA A 146 -15.26 -12.54 -2.45
C ALA A 146 -15.81 -13.35 -1.25
N SER A 147 -17.10 -13.68 -1.27
CA SER A 147 -17.75 -14.50 -0.23
C SER A 147 -17.07 -15.86 -0.08
N SER A 148 -16.75 -16.52 -1.18
CA SER A 148 -16.08 -17.84 -1.13
C SER A 148 -14.67 -17.77 -0.52
N GLN A 149 -13.95 -16.67 -0.71
CA GLN A 149 -12.65 -16.47 -0.06
C GLN A 149 -12.81 -16.28 1.47
N LEU A 150 -13.84 -15.57 1.90
CA LEU A 150 -14.14 -15.40 3.33
C LEU A 150 -14.55 -16.74 3.97
N ASP A 151 -15.39 -17.53 3.30
CA ASP A 151 -15.77 -18.86 3.77
C ASP A 151 -14.55 -19.77 3.94
N LEU A 152 -13.60 -19.70 3.00
CA LEU A 152 -12.34 -20.45 3.11
C LEU A 152 -11.56 -20.10 4.37
N SER A 153 -11.53 -18.82 4.76
CA SER A 153 -10.87 -18.37 5.97
C SER A 153 -11.56 -18.91 7.24
N LEU A 154 -12.89 -18.98 7.24
CA LEU A 154 -13.69 -19.47 8.38
C LEU A 154 -13.51 -20.98 8.63
N ILE A 155 -13.24 -21.76 7.59
CA ILE A 155 -13.05 -23.21 7.70
C ILE A 155 -11.70 -23.56 8.33
N HIS A 156 -10.66 -22.74 8.08
CA HIS A 156 -9.29 -23.07 8.40
C HIS A 156 -8.72 -22.36 9.64
N ILE A 157 -9.38 -21.32 10.11
CA ILE A 157 -8.99 -20.57 11.31
C ILE A 157 -9.99 -20.80 12.42
#